data_02a592ccea39437be194a512912d6986
#
_entry.id   02a592ccea39437be194a512912d6986
#
_cell.length_a   1.000
_cell.length_b   1.000
_cell.length_c   1.000
_cell.angle_alpha   90.00
_cell.angle_beta   90.00
_cell.angle_gamma   90.00
#
_symmetry.space_group_name_H-M   'P 1'
#
loop_
_entity.id
_entity.type
_entity.pdbx_description
1 polymer ?
#
loop_
_entity_poly.entity_id
_entity_poly.type
_entity_poly.pdbx_seq_one_letter_code
_entity_poly.pdbx_strand_id
1 'polypeptide(L)'
;MTAGKLLLIGLCVSFLLSPVLSGQDLPAAPEPEKKIKARIAAAEKSQIVLSDDGKTVIGIMEQKQERKAYIVPKGVTSIGPRAFAGCVEMRKITLPDTLETIESEAFKGCIGLKTIIIPEGVKKIGSFAFQGCKFKKVVIPEGVETISSSAFYECAELERVTLPSTLVEIKGAAFRGCPKLKVVTLPENLTTLASDAFHKTAIRVAPKNPNFYSDERGVLFYKPGKMLVVAPVTLPKRYTIPADITSIEKAAFQACEEMKCVTVHAGVTKIGDGAFSGVEKVEIAAENPNFYLDEQGALIDKERKKVLYVPPTITSEYVVAEGTLAIGGHAFRDCKGIFTIKLPDGLQEIGSAAFYGCDNLRRITLPNSITRIGPWAFYRCKSLKSITLPENLKALESNVFRACTGLTSIRIPKNVTAIWHKAFADSGLRSIVVPDHVKTLDPKAFSGCKQIKEISLPKHISKNISKSEMPVTCKITWRKE
;
A
#
# COMPACT_ATOMS: atom_id res chain seq x y z
N MET A 1 -64.29 16.00 -29.34
CA MET A 1 -65.36 16.83 -28.73
C MET A 1 -64.73 17.45 -27.48
N THR A 2 -64.73 18.79 -27.53
CA THR A 2 -64.79 19.81 -26.48
C THR A 2 -63.64 19.85 -25.43
N ALA A 3 -62.71 20.77 -25.49
CA ALA A 3 -62.72 22.23 -25.30
C ALA A 3 -63.17 22.66 -23.89
N GLY A 4 -62.33 23.46 -23.22
CA GLY A 4 -62.67 24.18 -22.02
C GLY A 4 -61.45 24.69 -21.22
N LYS A 5 -60.89 25.75 -21.59
CA LYS A 5 -60.87 27.15 -21.03
C LYS A 5 -60.07 27.38 -19.72
N LEU A 6 -59.13 28.29 -19.91
CA LEU A 6 -58.47 29.27 -19.00
C LEU A 6 -59.23 29.61 -17.70
N LEU A 7 -58.45 29.81 -16.63
CA LEU A 7 -58.70 30.91 -15.69
C LEU A 7 -57.36 31.50 -15.17
N LEU A 8 -57.09 32.75 -15.54
CA LEU A 8 -56.11 33.65 -14.90
C LEU A 8 -56.70 34.09 -13.54
N ILE A 9 -55.93 33.99 -12.49
CA ILE A 9 -56.13 34.85 -11.30
C ILE A 9 -54.77 35.43 -10.93
N GLY A 10 -54.65 36.72 -11.14
CA GLY A 10 -53.54 37.52 -10.67
C GLY A 10 -53.68 37.82 -9.18
N LEU A 11 -52.59 37.79 -8.48
CA LEU A 11 -52.45 38.42 -7.17
C LEU A 11 -51.09 39.09 -7.09
N CYS A 12 -51.14 40.42 -7.08
CA CYS A 12 -50.09 41.29 -6.65
C CYS A 12 -49.77 41.04 -5.20
N VAL A 13 -48.49 40.76 -4.90
CA VAL A 13 -47.95 40.89 -3.55
C VAL A 13 -46.63 41.65 -3.62
N SER A 14 -46.68 42.74 -2.92
CA SER A 14 -45.70 43.75 -2.59
C SER A 14 -44.25 43.30 -2.40
N PHE A 15 -43.33 44.06 -2.99
CA PHE A 15 -41.90 44.10 -2.69
C PHE A 15 -41.66 44.41 -1.19
N LEU A 16 -41.01 43.46 -0.51
CA LEU A 16 -40.22 43.72 0.67
C LEU A 16 -38.76 43.45 0.34
N LEU A 17 -37.97 44.51 0.38
CA LEU A 17 -36.53 44.48 0.30
C LEU A 17 -35.95 43.62 1.43
N SER A 18 -35.22 42.58 1.08
CA SER A 18 -34.30 41.87 1.96
C SER A 18 -32.89 41.91 1.37
N PRO A 19 -31.84 41.95 2.20
CA PRO A 19 -30.54 42.46 1.81
C PRO A 19 -29.78 41.48 0.88
N VAL A 20 -29.01 42.09 0.00
CA VAL A 20 -28.04 41.48 -0.91
C VAL A 20 -27.16 40.45 -0.16
N LEU A 21 -27.34 39.18 -0.44
CA LEU A 21 -26.37 38.14 -0.16
C LEU A 21 -25.26 38.24 -1.23
N SER A 22 -24.11 38.69 -0.78
CA SER A 22 -22.89 38.78 -1.53
C SER A 22 -22.41 37.40 -1.95
N GLY A 23 -22.13 37.19 -3.24
CA GLY A 23 -21.13 36.24 -3.75
C GLY A 23 -21.45 34.78 -3.59
N GLN A 24 -22.50 34.25 -4.26
CA GLN A 24 -22.52 32.88 -4.69
C GLN A 24 -22.02 32.85 -6.14
N ASP A 25 -20.94 32.08 -6.39
CA ASP A 25 -20.45 31.81 -7.72
C ASP A 25 -21.58 31.19 -8.56
N LEU A 26 -22.10 31.97 -9.48
CA LEU A 26 -22.97 31.45 -10.54
C LEU A 26 -22.19 30.39 -11.32
N PRO A 27 -22.75 29.23 -11.61
CA PRO A 27 -22.08 28.24 -12.45
C PRO A 27 -21.66 28.93 -13.77
N ALA A 28 -20.39 28.80 -14.13
CA ALA A 28 -19.85 29.37 -15.35
C ALA A 28 -20.71 28.93 -16.55
N ALA A 29 -21.04 29.89 -17.43
CA ALA A 29 -21.83 29.64 -18.63
C ALA A 29 -21.23 28.47 -19.43
N PRO A 30 -22.06 27.56 -20.01
CA PRO A 30 -21.56 26.42 -20.75
C PRO A 30 -20.64 26.85 -21.89
N GLU A 31 -19.51 26.16 -22.04
CA GLU A 31 -18.53 26.49 -23.08
C GLU A 31 -19.14 26.31 -24.47
N PRO A 32 -18.88 27.21 -25.44
CA PRO A 32 -19.44 27.11 -26.81
C PRO A 32 -19.08 25.78 -27.48
N GLU A 33 -20.05 25.09 -28.05
CA GLU A 33 -19.91 23.79 -28.72
C GLU A 33 -18.78 23.77 -29.77
N LYS A 34 -18.60 24.88 -30.50
CA LYS A 34 -17.53 25.08 -31.48
C LYS A 34 -16.13 24.90 -30.84
N LYS A 35 -15.93 25.40 -29.60
CA LYS A 35 -14.65 25.27 -28.90
C LYS A 35 -14.42 23.83 -28.46
N ILE A 36 -15.46 23.13 -27.98
CA ILE A 36 -15.40 21.73 -27.60
C ILE A 36 -15.04 20.86 -28.82
N LYS A 37 -15.73 21.03 -29.94
CA LYS A 37 -15.43 20.30 -31.21
C LYS A 37 -13.98 20.53 -31.70
N ALA A 38 -13.49 21.79 -31.63
CA ALA A 38 -12.11 22.10 -32.01
C ALA A 38 -11.08 21.41 -31.09
N ARG A 39 -11.37 21.30 -29.79
CA ARG A 39 -10.52 20.62 -28.81
C ARG A 39 -10.49 19.12 -29.07
N ILE A 40 -11.63 18.51 -29.33
CA ILE A 40 -11.72 17.06 -29.66
C ILE A 40 -10.92 16.78 -30.95
N ALA A 41 -11.09 17.57 -31.98
CA ALA A 41 -10.32 17.42 -33.25
C ALA A 41 -8.80 17.60 -33.05
N ALA A 42 -8.36 18.48 -32.13
CA ALA A 42 -6.95 18.63 -31.81
C ALA A 42 -6.41 17.41 -31.03
N ALA A 43 -7.23 16.80 -30.16
CA ALA A 43 -6.89 15.59 -29.41
C ALA A 43 -6.73 14.39 -30.36
N GLU A 44 -7.62 14.22 -31.34
CA GLU A 44 -7.58 13.16 -32.34
C GLU A 44 -6.28 13.20 -33.16
N LYS A 45 -5.81 14.39 -33.56
CA LYS A 45 -4.49 14.57 -34.20
C LYS A 45 -3.35 14.05 -33.34
N SER A 46 -3.50 14.13 -32.04
CA SER A 46 -2.55 13.59 -31.05
C SER A 46 -2.86 12.16 -30.63
N GLN A 47 -3.87 11.50 -31.23
CA GLN A 47 -4.34 10.16 -30.89
C GLN A 47 -4.83 10.02 -29.45
N ILE A 48 -5.36 11.08 -28.90
CA ILE A 48 -5.94 11.17 -27.56
C ILE A 48 -7.47 11.14 -27.70
N VAL A 49 -8.13 10.39 -26.84
CA VAL A 49 -9.60 10.36 -26.73
C VAL A 49 -10.02 11.23 -25.58
N LEU A 50 -10.93 12.17 -25.84
CA LEU A 50 -11.53 13.05 -24.83
C LEU A 50 -12.95 12.59 -24.47
N SER A 51 -13.42 12.99 -23.30
CA SER A 51 -14.83 12.98 -22.93
C SER A 51 -15.66 13.89 -23.84
N ASP A 52 -16.98 13.71 -23.87
CA ASP A 52 -17.90 14.45 -24.74
C ASP A 52 -17.84 15.98 -24.50
N ASP A 53 -17.56 16.41 -23.28
CA ASP A 53 -17.35 17.82 -22.93
C ASP A 53 -15.96 18.35 -23.31
N GLY A 54 -15.08 17.49 -23.82
CA GLY A 54 -13.72 17.78 -24.20
C GLY A 54 -12.78 18.15 -23.05
N LYS A 55 -13.17 17.97 -21.77
CA LYS A 55 -12.39 18.42 -20.62
C LYS A 55 -11.52 17.33 -20.03
N THR A 56 -11.84 16.07 -20.25
CA THR A 56 -11.12 14.93 -19.68
C THR A 56 -10.47 14.07 -20.75
N VAL A 57 -9.19 13.75 -20.60
CA VAL A 57 -8.57 12.67 -21.39
C VAL A 57 -9.04 11.34 -20.83
N ILE A 58 -9.78 10.55 -21.61
CA ILE A 58 -10.30 9.23 -21.20
C ILE A 58 -9.43 8.07 -21.70
N GLY A 59 -8.53 8.30 -22.64
CA GLY A 59 -7.61 7.29 -23.15
C GLY A 59 -6.84 7.72 -24.40
N ILE A 60 -6.21 6.75 -25.01
CA ILE A 60 -5.54 6.87 -26.33
C ILE A 60 -6.22 5.93 -27.31
N MET A 61 -6.15 6.26 -28.61
CA MET A 61 -6.69 5.40 -29.66
C MET A 61 -5.93 4.07 -29.72
N GLU A 62 -6.66 2.95 -29.71
CA GLU A 62 -6.16 1.58 -29.45
C GLU A 62 -5.03 1.08 -30.36
N GLN A 63 -4.83 1.68 -31.52
CA GLN A 63 -3.97 1.11 -32.56
C GLN A 63 -2.50 1.56 -32.53
N LYS A 64 -2.07 2.45 -31.59
CA LYS A 64 -0.69 3.00 -31.64
C LYS A 64 -0.12 3.34 -30.25
N GLN A 65 0.05 2.36 -29.38
CA GLN A 65 0.88 2.48 -28.16
C GLN A 65 2.36 2.81 -28.46
N GLU A 66 2.76 2.81 -29.74
CA GLU A 66 4.12 3.09 -30.23
C GLU A 66 4.46 4.58 -30.31
N ARG A 67 3.50 5.46 -30.05
CA ARG A 67 3.74 6.90 -30.16
C ARG A 67 4.66 7.41 -29.06
N LYS A 68 5.72 8.11 -29.46
CA LYS A 68 6.76 8.61 -28.54
C LYS A 68 6.43 9.95 -27.90
N ALA A 69 5.46 10.71 -28.43
CA ALA A 69 5.09 12.02 -27.93
C ALA A 69 3.59 12.30 -28.05
N TYR A 70 3.01 12.88 -27.00
CA TYR A 70 1.61 13.30 -26.97
C TYR A 70 1.51 14.79 -26.60
N ILE A 71 0.50 15.46 -27.14
CA ILE A 71 0.16 16.84 -26.81
C ILE A 71 -1.30 16.86 -26.37
N VAL A 72 -1.53 17.12 -25.09
CA VAL A 72 -2.88 17.29 -24.53
C VAL A 72 -3.37 18.70 -24.90
N PRO A 73 -4.55 18.84 -25.55
CA PRO A 73 -5.04 20.14 -25.99
C PRO A 73 -5.30 21.13 -24.85
N LYS A 74 -5.13 22.41 -25.14
CA LYS A 74 -5.52 23.50 -24.23
C LYS A 74 -7.02 23.44 -23.92
N GLY A 75 -7.41 23.68 -22.68
CA GLY A 75 -8.78 23.60 -22.19
C GLY A 75 -9.16 22.22 -21.64
N VAL A 76 -8.28 21.22 -21.73
CA VAL A 76 -8.41 19.98 -20.94
C VAL A 76 -8.06 20.32 -19.49
N THR A 77 -8.91 19.87 -18.57
CA THR A 77 -8.74 20.09 -17.12
C THR A 77 -8.41 18.81 -16.33
N SER A 78 -8.63 17.63 -16.94
CA SER A 78 -8.36 16.36 -16.28
C SER A 78 -7.70 15.32 -17.18
N ILE A 79 -6.71 14.60 -16.63
CA ILE A 79 -6.26 13.31 -17.19
C ILE A 79 -7.01 12.23 -16.42
N GLY A 80 -7.89 11.52 -17.08
CA GLY A 80 -8.77 10.52 -16.49
C GLY A 80 -8.05 9.27 -15.99
N PRO A 81 -8.77 8.40 -15.26
CA PRO A 81 -8.19 7.18 -14.72
C PRO A 81 -7.61 6.30 -15.84
N ARG A 82 -6.35 5.87 -15.66
CA ARG A 82 -5.62 4.99 -16.58
C ARG A 82 -5.45 5.51 -18.01
N ALA A 83 -5.71 6.80 -18.28
CA ALA A 83 -5.76 7.35 -19.65
C ALA A 83 -4.50 7.07 -20.48
N PHE A 84 -3.30 7.07 -19.87
CA PHE A 84 -2.03 6.72 -20.52
C PHE A 84 -1.37 5.50 -19.87
N ALA A 85 -2.11 4.68 -19.09
CA ALA A 85 -1.50 3.54 -18.43
C ALA A 85 -0.87 2.55 -19.41
N GLY A 86 0.39 2.15 -19.15
CA GLY A 86 1.11 1.20 -20.01
C GLY A 86 1.67 1.78 -21.31
N CYS A 87 1.66 3.09 -21.51
CA CYS A 87 2.29 3.72 -22.69
C CYS A 87 3.82 3.65 -22.57
N VAL A 88 4.38 2.46 -22.78
CA VAL A 88 5.81 2.16 -22.56
C VAL A 88 6.74 2.92 -23.53
N GLU A 89 6.30 3.24 -24.74
CA GLU A 89 7.07 3.98 -25.74
C GLU A 89 6.97 5.50 -25.59
N MET A 90 6.06 6.01 -24.76
CA MET A 90 5.89 7.44 -24.56
C MET A 90 7.14 8.05 -23.90
N ARG A 91 7.84 8.94 -24.61
CA ARG A 91 9.04 9.63 -24.14
C ARG A 91 8.76 11.06 -23.70
N LYS A 92 7.71 11.68 -24.23
CA LYS A 92 7.32 13.06 -23.96
C LYS A 92 5.81 13.20 -23.95
N ILE A 93 5.31 13.97 -23.00
CA ILE A 93 3.94 14.47 -22.99
C ILE A 93 3.95 15.97 -22.67
N THR A 94 3.14 16.74 -23.40
CA THR A 94 2.90 18.14 -23.10
C THR A 94 1.52 18.26 -22.50
N LEU A 95 1.45 18.75 -21.26
CA LEU A 95 0.22 18.99 -20.52
C LEU A 95 -0.13 20.47 -20.57
N PRO A 96 -1.41 20.84 -20.74
CA PRO A 96 -1.82 22.23 -20.80
C PRO A 96 -1.81 22.90 -19.41
N ASP A 97 -1.66 24.20 -19.39
CA ASP A 97 -1.75 25.04 -18.19
C ASP A 97 -3.15 25.06 -17.53
N THR A 98 -4.17 24.64 -18.28
CA THR A 98 -5.54 24.46 -17.78
C THR A 98 -5.76 23.17 -16.99
N LEU A 99 -4.75 22.30 -16.86
CA LEU A 99 -4.90 21.03 -16.18
C LEU A 99 -4.98 21.21 -14.66
N GLU A 100 -6.02 20.63 -14.06
CA GLU A 100 -6.27 20.68 -12.61
C GLU A 100 -6.12 19.35 -11.91
N THR A 101 -6.37 18.23 -12.65
CA THR A 101 -6.42 16.90 -12.06
C THR A 101 -5.69 15.87 -12.89
N ILE A 102 -4.87 15.06 -12.21
CA ILE A 102 -4.30 13.82 -12.73
C ILE A 102 -4.90 12.68 -11.91
N GLU A 103 -5.78 11.87 -12.51
CA GLU A 103 -6.54 10.83 -11.82
C GLU A 103 -5.72 9.56 -11.57
N SER A 104 -6.36 8.59 -10.90
CA SER A 104 -5.71 7.34 -10.49
C SER A 104 -5.16 6.55 -11.67
N GLU A 105 -3.93 6.05 -11.54
CA GLU A 105 -3.20 5.24 -12.54
C GLU A 105 -3.00 5.96 -13.91
N ALA A 106 -3.21 7.27 -14.02
CA ALA A 106 -3.22 8.01 -15.28
C ALA A 106 -1.98 7.75 -16.16
N PHE A 107 -0.78 7.67 -15.57
CA PHE A 107 0.49 7.40 -16.23
C PHE A 107 1.19 6.14 -15.73
N LYS A 108 0.46 5.23 -15.11
CA LYS A 108 1.02 3.99 -14.55
C LYS A 108 1.78 3.19 -15.61
N GLY A 109 3.02 2.83 -15.32
CA GLY A 109 3.84 2.01 -16.21
C GLY A 109 4.36 2.71 -17.47
N CYS A 110 4.34 4.04 -17.53
CA CYS A 110 4.94 4.81 -18.62
C CYS A 110 6.47 4.81 -18.50
N ILE A 111 7.09 3.65 -18.73
CA ILE A 111 8.53 3.45 -18.53
C ILE A 111 9.43 4.24 -19.48
N GLY A 112 8.91 4.67 -20.62
CA GLY A 112 9.60 5.54 -21.59
C GLY A 112 9.69 7.00 -21.14
N LEU A 113 8.79 7.45 -20.23
CA LEU A 113 8.68 8.83 -19.80
C LEU A 113 9.81 9.20 -18.82
N LYS A 114 10.85 9.86 -19.35
CA LYS A 114 12.04 10.24 -18.57
C LYS A 114 11.97 11.64 -17.95
N THR A 115 11.02 12.45 -18.40
CA THR A 115 10.78 13.81 -17.89
C THR A 115 9.29 14.08 -17.94
N ILE A 116 8.79 14.80 -16.94
CA ILE A 116 7.44 15.33 -16.93
C ILE A 116 7.45 16.73 -16.30
N ILE A 117 6.67 17.63 -16.88
CA ILE A 117 6.36 18.94 -16.29
C ILE A 117 4.88 18.86 -15.90
N ILE A 118 4.62 18.96 -14.60
CA ILE A 118 3.25 19.02 -14.06
C ILE A 118 2.89 20.51 -14.01
N PRO A 119 1.82 20.94 -14.70
CA PRO A 119 1.44 22.36 -14.73
C PRO A 119 1.06 22.90 -13.35
N GLU A 120 1.29 24.20 -13.13
CA GLU A 120 1.01 24.88 -11.86
C GLU A 120 -0.49 24.86 -11.45
N GLY A 121 -1.40 24.68 -12.42
CA GLY A 121 -2.83 24.53 -12.17
C GLY A 121 -3.26 23.22 -11.50
N VAL A 122 -2.35 22.21 -11.45
CA VAL A 122 -2.70 20.89 -10.92
C VAL A 122 -2.82 20.93 -9.40
N LYS A 123 -4.01 20.56 -8.90
CA LYS A 123 -4.36 20.48 -7.47
C LYS A 123 -4.44 19.06 -6.95
N LYS A 124 -4.65 18.07 -7.84
CA LYS A 124 -4.86 16.66 -7.45
C LYS A 124 -3.99 15.71 -8.26
N ILE A 125 -3.27 14.84 -7.56
CA ILE A 125 -2.53 13.71 -8.12
C ILE A 125 -3.08 12.42 -7.49
N GLY A 126 -3.73 11.59 -8.30
CA GLY A 126 -4.43 10.39 -7.87
C GLY A 126 -3.52 9.23 -7.47
N SER A 127 -4.12 8.19 -6.91
CA SER A 127 -3.39 6.99 -6.48
C SER A 127 -2.76 6.28 -7.67
N PHE A 128 -1.51 5.82 -7.51
CA PHE A 128 -0.73 5.15 -8.56
C PHE A 128 -0.52 5.98 -9.84
N ALA A 129 -0.78 7.30 -9.82
CA ALA A 129 -0.81 8.13 -11.03
C ALA A 129 0.46 8.00 -11.88
N PHE A 130 1.64 7.90 -11.25
CA PHE A 130 2.94 7.78 -11.91
C PHE A 130 3.68 6.49 -11.54
N GLN A 131 2.97 5.46 -11.05
CA GLN A 131 3.62 4.21 -10.66
C GLN A 131 4.51 3.66 -11.78
N GLY A 132 5.77 3.34 -11.45
CA GLY A 132 6.72 2.70 -12.38
C GLY A 132 7.28 3.61 -13.46
N CYS A 133 7.00 4.92 -13.44
CA CYS A 133 7.62 5.87 -14.35
C CYS A 133 9.13 6.02 -14.09
N LYS A 134 9.90 6.42 -15.14
CA LYS A 134 11.37 6.47 -15.08
C LYS A 134 11.97 7.88 -15.16
N PHE A 135 11.21 8.91 -14.81
CA PHE A 135 11.77 10.25 -14.74
C PHE A 135 12.69 10.40 -13.51
N LYS A 136 13.74 11.20 -13.68
CA LYS A 136 14.75 11.43 -12.63
C LYS A 136 14.37 12.51 -11.64
N LYS A 137 13.58 13.48 -12.09
CA LYS A 137 13.17 14.64 -11.29
C LYS A 137 11.70 14.94 -11.52
N VAL A 138 11.03 15.34 -10.45
CA VAL A 138 9.65 15.85 -10.53
C VAL A 138 9.50 17.03 -9.57
N VAL A 139 8.80 18.06 -10.02
CA VAL A 139 8.35 19.18 -9.22
C VAL A 139 6.84 19.02 -9.06
N ILE A 140 6.38 18.94 -7.82
CA ILE A 140 4.95 18.95 -7.51
C ILE A 140 4.55 20.43 -7.37
N PRO A 141 3.56 20.90 -8.15
CA PRO A 141 3.22 22.30 -8.17
C PRO A 141 2.55 22.79 -6.87
N GLU A 142 2.63 24.10 -6.64
CA GLU A 142 1.89 24.74 -5.55
C GLU A 142 0.37 24.55 -5.77
N GLY A 143 -0.38 24.44 -4.67
CA GLY A 143 -1.81 24.10 -4.70
C GLY A 143 -2.11 22.59 -4.58
N VAL A 144 -1.11 21.71 -4.70
CA VAL A 144 -1.27 20.30 -4.34
C VAL A 144 -1.16 20.17 -2.81
N GLU A 145 -2.27 19.80 -2.17
CA GLU A 145 -2.34 19.61 -0.72
C GLU A 145 -2.12 18.13 -0.30
N THR A 146 -2.39 17.18 -1.19
CA THR A 146 -2.28 15.75 -0.89
C THR A 146 -1.55 15.01 -2.01
N ILE A 147 -0.54 14.20 -1.64
CA ILE A 147 0.02 13.17 -2.51
C ILE A 147 -0.64 11.84 -2.16
N SER A 148 -1.42 11.30 -3.11
CA SER A 148 -2.23 10.10 -2.90
C SER A 148 -1.38 8.82 -2.76
N SER A 149 -2.01 7.74 -2.27
CA SER A 149 -1.34 6.46 -2.05
C SER A 149 -0.66 5.95 -3.32
N SER A 150 0.61 5.55 -3.18
CA SER A 150 1.41 4.97 -4.26
C SER A 150 1.55 5.85 -5.51
N ALA A 151 1.32 7.17 -5.43
CA ALA A 151 1.33 8.07 -6.59
C ALA A 151 2.62 7.97 -7.40
N PHE A 152 3.77 7.80 -6.76
CA PHE A 152 5.11 7.61 -7.36
C PHE A 152 5.74 6.26 -6.97
N TYR A 153 4.92 5.24 -6.69
CA TYR A 153 5.39 3.91 -6.31
C TYR A 153 6.27 3.30 -7.42
N GLU A 154 7.41 2.71 -7.04
CA GLU A 154 8.36 2.07 -7.98
C GLU A 154 8.91 3.00 -9.09
N CYS A 155 8.99 4.32 -8.85
CA CYS A 155 9.73 5.23 -9.73
C CYS A 155 11.23 5.00 -9.52
N ALA A 156 11.77 3.91 -10.07
CA ALA A 156 13.11 3.40 -9.78
C ALA A 156 14.26 4.38 -10.12
N GLU A 157 14.02 5.30 -11.07
CA GLU A 157 15.00 6.29 -11.52
C GLU A 157 14.87 7.65 -10.83
N LEU A 158 13.85 7.85 -9.97
CA LEU A 158 13.59 9.13 -9.30
C LEU A 158 14.69 9.46 -8.30
N GLU A 159 15.43 10.53 -8.59
CA GLU A 159 16.56 11.04 -7.79
C GLU A 159 16.16 12.23 -6.93
N ARG A 160 15.22 13.05 -7.39
CA ARG A 160 14.79 14.29 -6.73
C ARG A 160 13.30 14.53 -6.87
N VAL A 161 12.66 14.88 -5.78
CA VAL A 161 11.30 15.44 -5.73
C VAL A 161 11.35 16.79 -5.02
N THR A 162 10.67 17.79 -5.59
CA THR A 162 10.39 19.06 -4.93
C THR A 162 8.93 19.03 -4.51
N LEU A 163 8.70 19.19 -3.22
CA LEU A 163 7.35 19.22 -2.62
C LEU A 163 6.90 20.68 -2.44
N PRO A 164 5.62 20.98 -2.70
CA PRO A 164 5.09 22.33 -2.56
C PRO A 164 4.93 22.75 -1.09
N SER A 165 4.93 24.04 -0.85
CA SER A 165 4.67 24.60 0.48
C SER A 165 3.24 24.34 0.97
N THR A 166 2.29 24.19 0.05
CA THR A 166 0.88 23.89 0.31
C THR A 166 0.59 22.45 0.76
N LEU A 167 1.58 21.53 0.68
CA LEU A 167 1.38 20.12 0.95
C LEU A 167 1.07 19.86 2.43
N VAL A 168 -0.07 19.20 2.69
CA VAL A 168 -0.59 18.87 4.02
C VAL A 168 -0.45 17.38 4.33
N GLU A 169 -0.61 16.51 3.31
CA GLU A 169 -0.66 15.08 3.51
C GLU A 169 0.15 14.30 2.46
N ILE A 170 0.90 13.27 2.92
CA ILE A 170 1.51 12.24 2.05
C ILE A 170 0.99 10.87 2.49
N LYS A 171 0.26 10.19 1.60
CA LYS A 171 -0.38 8.90 1.87
C LYS A 171 0.57 7.71 1.69
N GLY A 172 0.07 6.52 2.06
CA GLY A 172 0.86 5.29 2.11
C GLY A 172 1.55 4.93 0.79
N ALA A 173 2.78 4.47 0.89
CA ALA A 173 3.64 4.03 -0.21
C ALA A 173 3.86 5.06 -1.33
N ALA A 174 3.58 6.36 -1.10
CA ALA A 174 3.60 7.40 -2.13
C ALA A 174 4.92 7.42 -2.93
N PHE A 175 6.06 7.24 -2.29
CA PHE A 175 7.41 7.17 -2.90
C PHE A 175 8.14 5.85 -2.59
N ARG A 176 7.41 4.82 -2.18
CA ARG A 176 8.00 3.51 -1.91
C ARG A 176 8.53 2.89 -3.19
N GLY A 177 9.70 2.26 -3.13
CA GLY A 177 10.34 1.66 -4.32
C GLY A 177 11.08 2.67 -5.21
N CYS A 178 11.50 3.83 -4.66
CA CYS A 178 12.33 4.83 -5.33
C CYS A 178 13.78 4.79 -4.79
N PRO A 179 14.60 3.78 -5.14
CA PRO A 179 15.92 3.56 -4.49
C PRO A 179 16.95 4.66 -4.76
N LYS A 180 16.75 5.47 -5.80
CA LYS A 180 17.63 6.60 -6.14
C LYS A 180 17.25 7.89 -5.41
N LEU A 181 16.07 7.95 -4.78
CA LEU A 181 15.60 9.09 -3.99
C LEU A 181 16.28 9.06 -2.61
N LYS A 182 17.45 9.70 -2.50
CA LYS A 182 18.29 9.62 -1.29
C LYS A 182 17.83 10.53 -0.16
N VAL A 183 17.27 11.70 -0.51
CA VAL A 183 16.82 12.68 0.47
C VAL A 183 15.57 13.42 -0.03
N VAL A 184 14.66 13.71 0.88
CA VAL A 184 13.47 14.54 0.65
C VAL A 184 13.36 15.56 1.77
N THR A 185 12.97 16.79 1.43
CA THR A 185 12.66 17.84 2.41
C THR A 185 11.14 17.99 2.52
N LEU A 186 10.59 17.74 3.70
CA LEU A 186 9.17 17.90 4.01
C LEU A 186 8.87 19.41 4.25
N PRO A 187 7.79 19.97 3.68
CA PRO A 187 7.46 21.38 3.81
C PRO A 187 6.88 21.73 5.19
N GLU A 188 6.73 23.05 5.43
CA GLU A 188 6.28 23.58 6.72
C GLU A 188 4.85 23.15 7.07
N ASN A 189 3.95 23.07 6.08
CA ASN A 189 2.53 22.80 6.31
C ASN A 189 2.16 21.32 6.40
N LEU A 190 3.13 20.40 6.21
CA LEU A 190 2.85 18.97 6.30
C LEU A 190 2.43 18.58 7.72
N THR A 191 1.24 17.98 7.84
CA THR A 191 0.67 17.51 9.11
C THR A 191 0.54 16.01 9.18
N THR A 192 0.39 15.34 8.02
CA THR A 192 0.14 13.91 7.95
C THR A 192 1.12 13.22 7.01
N LEU A 193 1.80 12.21 7.53
CA LEU A 193 2.73 11.40 6.77
C LEU A 193 2.53 9.92 7.12
N ALA A 194 2.24 9.10 6.13
CA ALA A 194 2.22 7.66 6.31
C ALA A 194 3.65 7.12 6.50
N SER A 195 3.85 6.24 7.46
CA SER A 195 5.18 5.70 7.84
C SER A 195 5.87 4.93 6.72
N ASP A 196 5.12 4.39 5.76
CA ASP A 196 5.61 3.67 4.58
C ASP A 196 5.66 4.52 3.30
N ALA A 197 5.41 5.84 3.42
CA ALA A 197 5.41 6.76 2.28
C ALA A 197 6.76 6.80 1.56
N PHE A 198 7.86 6.68 2.29
CA PHE A 198 9.22 6.61 1.79
C PHE A 198 9.86 5.29 2.19
N HIS A 199 10.80 4.81 1.37
CA HIS A 199 11.58 3.62 1.68
C HIS A 199 13.05 3.86 1.31
N LYS A 200 13.95 3.70 2.27
CA LYS A 200 15.40 3.93 2.11
C LYS A 200 15.75 5.40 1.76
N THR A 201 14.91 6.36 2.13
CA THR A 201 15.10 7.79 1.86
C THR A 201 15.32 8.53 3.18
N ALA A 202 16.37 9.34 3.25
CA ALA A 202 16.59 10.24 4.38
C ALA A 202 15.59 11.41 4.33
N ILE A 203 15.04 11.76 5.48
CA ILE A 203 14.05 12.83 5.60
C ILE A 203 14.68 14.04 6.26
N ARG A 204 14.57 15.19 5.61
CA ARG A 204 14.78 16.51 6.20
C ARG A 204 13.43 17.19 6.40
N VAL A 205 13.33 18.04 7.37
CA VAL A 205 12.10 18.77 7.65
C VAL A 205 12.37 20.25 7.64
N ALA A 206 11.49 21.06 7.03
CA ALA A 206 11.57 22.52 7.07
C ALA A 206 11.56 23.00 8.53
N PRO A 207 12.43 23.95 8.91
CA PRO A 207 12.63 24.34 10.33
C PRO A 207 11.33 24.79 11.04
N LYS A 208 10.42 25.41 10.32
CA LYS A 208 9.14 25.90 10.87
C LYS A 208 8.01 24.88 10.91
N ASN A 209 8.23 23.62 10.47
CA ASN A 209 7.17 22.62 10.54
C ASN A 209 6.76 22.37 12.01
N PRO A 210 5.46 22.56 12.38
CA PRO A 210 5.03 22.42 13.75
C PRO A 210 4.92 20.97 14.22
N ASN A 211 4.77 20.02 13.30
CA ASN A 211 4.43 18.63 13.61
C ASN A 211 5.64 17.69 13.55
N PHE A 212 6.59 17.94 12.65
CA PHE A 212 7.72 17.06 12.43
C PHE A 212 9.05 17.76 12.66
N TYR A 213 10.07 16.99 12.96
CA TYR A 213 11.48 17.36 12.85
C TYR A 213 12.30 16.16 12.45
N SER A 214 13.47 16.39 11.93
CA SER A 214 14.48 15.35 11.71
C SER A 214 15.76 15.69 12.46
N ASP A 215 16.44 14.67 12.98
CA ASP A 215 17.78 14.84 13.49
C ASP A 215 18.80 15.00 12.34
N GLU A 216 20.05 15.26 12.67
CA GLU A 216 21.17 15.40 11.73
C GLU A 216 21.43 14.15 10.88
N ARG A 217 20.97 12.98 11.36
CA ARG A 217 21.08 11.66 10.72
C ARG A 217 19.92 11.37 9.79
N GLY A 218 18.89 12.24 9.77
CA GLY A 218 17.69 12.08 8.94
C GLY A 218 16.64 11.13 9.51
N VAL A 219 16.70 10.84 10.80
CA VAL A 219 15.61 10.15 11.51
C VAL A 219 14.45 11.14 11.66
N LEU A 220 13.26 10.71 11.27
CA LEU A 220 12.06 11.54 11.34
C LEU A 220 11.30 11.30 12.64
N PHE A 221 10.92 12.40 13.28
CA PHE A 221 10.14 12.41 14.52
C PHE A 221 8.86 13.22 14.36
N TYR A 222 7.80 12.77 15.05
CA TYR A 222 6.54 13.48 15.19
C TYR A 222 6.46 14.10 16.59
N LYS A 223 6.48 15.44 16.66
CA LYS A 223 6.58 16.22 17.90
C LYS A 223 5.43 15.98 18.90
N PRO A 224 4.12 16.12 18.48
CA PRO A 224 3.01 15.98 19.43
C PRO A 224 2.98 14.63 20.14
N GLY A 225 3.36 13.55 19.43
CA GLY A 225 3.35 12.20 19.96
C GLY A 225 4.69 11.75 20.54
N LYS A 226 5.72 12.61 20.58
CA LYS A 226 7.10 12.22 20.95
C LYS A 226 7.49 10.88 20.29
N MET A 227 7.27 10.78 18.98
CA MET A 227 7.30 9.51 18.27
C MET A 227 8.39 9.49 17.20
N LEU A 228 9.21 8.45 17.19
CA LEU A 228 10.08 8.13 16.07
C LEU A 228 9.23 7.50 14.96
N VAL A 229 9.17 8.17 13.81
CA VAL A 229 8.31 7.77 12.67
C VAL A 229 9.05 6.83 11.72
N VAL A 230 10.23 7.23 11.25
CA VAL A 230 11.02 6.42 10.32
C VAL A 230 12.51 6.73 10.43
N ALA A 231 13.31 5.69 10.36
CA ALA A 231 14.76 5.74 10.35
C ALA A 231 15.31 5.48 8.94
N PRO A 232 16.26 6.29 8.43
CA PRO A 232 16.86 6.09 7.12
C PRO A 232 17.90 4.95 7.13
N VAL A 233 18.16 4.35 5.98
CA VAL A 233 19.17 3.30 5.81
C VAL A 233 20.61 3.75 6.08
N THR A 234 20.84 5.05 6.07
CA THR A 234 22.16 5.66 6.25
C THR A 234 22.58 5.78 7.71
N LEU A 235 21.76 5.27 8.65
CA LEU A 235 22.10 5.28 10.07
C LEU A 235 23.38 4.48 10.35
N PRO A 236 24.16 4.89 11.38
CA PRO A 236 25.26 4.09 11.87
C PRO A 236 24.74 2.73 12.37
N LYS A 237 25.62 1.74 12.42
CA LYS A 237 25.27 0.36 12.83
C LYS A 237 24.67 0.26 14.25
N ARG A 238 24.79 1.28 15.06
CA ARG A 238 24.19 1.39 16.41
C ARG A 238 23.43 2.70 16.53
N TYR A 239 22.23 2.63 17.07
CA TYR A 239 21.38 3.79 17.30
C TYR A 239 20.71 3.72 18.67
N THR A 240 20.80 4.81 19.43
CA THR A 240 20.11 4.96 20.70
C THR A 240 18.90 5.87 20.49
N ILE A 241 17.72 5.41 20.90
CA ILE A 241 16.49 6.22 20.86
C ILE A 241 16.67 7.46 21.76
N PRO A 242 16.41 8.68 21.27
CA PRO A 242 16.52 9.91 22.06
C PRO A 242 15.62 9.87 23.31
N ALA A 243 16.11 10.45 24.41
CA ALA A 243 15.48 10.34 25.75
C ALA A 243 14.07 10.95 25.85
N ASP A 244 13.73 11.89 24.98
CA ASP A 244 12.42 12.55 24.90
C ASP A 244 11.38 11.76 24.11
N ILE A 245 11.78 10.68 23.40
CA ILE A 245 10.90 9.87 22.56
C ILE A 245 10.24 8.79 23.41
N THR A 246 8.90 8.76 23.39
CA THR A 246 8.10 7.80 24.16
C THR A 246 7.41 6.74 23.30
N SER A 247 7.45 6.91 21.98
CA SER A 247 6.77 5.99 21.04
C SER A 247 7.63 5.72 19.80
N ILE A 248 7.57 4.49 19.28
CA ILE A 248 8.22 4.08 18.03
C ILE A 248 7.13 3.57 17.07
N GLU A 249 7.04 4.16 15.88
CA GLU A 249 6.01 3.83 14.89
C GLU A 249 6.24 2.42 14.30
N LYS A 250 5.18 1.82 13.78
CA LYS A 250 5.26 0.54 13.05
C LYS A 250 6.29 0.63 11.93
N ALA A 251 7.06 -0.43 11.75
CA ALA A 251 8.06 -0.54 10.69
C ALA A 251 9.14 0.57 10.67
N ALA A 252 9.34 1.30 11.77
CA ALA A 252 10.21 2.48 11.85
C ALA A 252 11.65 2.22 11.38
N PHE A 253 12.22 1.05 11.65
CA PHE A 253 13.57 0.64 11.22
C PHE A 253 13.54 -0.40 10.09
N GLN A 254 12.42 -0.64 9.43
CA GLN A 254 12.27 -1.71 8.43
C GLN A 254 13.27 -1.63 7.27
N ALA A 255 13.76 -0.43 6.94
CA ALA A 255 14.73 -0.23 5.88
C ALA A 255 16.19 -0.38 6.33
N CYS A 256 16.44 -0.53 7.64
CA CYS A 256 17.77 -0.48 8.26
C CYS A 256 18.41 -1.89 8.35
N GLU A 257 18.53 -2.60 7.21
CA GLU A 257 19.02 -3.99 7.14
C GLU A 257 20.47 -4.17 7.65
N GLU A 258 21.26 -3.09 7.71
CA GLU A 258 22.65 -3.08 8.21
C GLU A 258 22.75 -2.71 9.70
N MET A 259 21.60 -2.41 10.35
CA MET A 259 21.55 -2.00 11.75
C MET A 259 21.91 -3.16 12.67
N LYS A 260 22.99 -3.00 13.42
CA LYS A 260 23.45 -4.03 14.38
C LYS A 260 22.71 -3.97 15.70
N CYS A 261 22.41 -2.75 16.16
CA CYS A 261 21.79 -2.60 17.47
C CYS A 261 20.96 -1.32 17.56
N VAL A 262 19.77 -1.43 18.15
CA VAL A 262 18.96 -0.30 18.59
C VAL A 262 18.76 -0.40 20.10
N THR A 263 19.17 0.67 20.82
CA THR A 263 18.99 0.76 22.28
C THR A 263 17.75 1.59 22.60
N VAL A 264 16.86 1.03 23.40
CA VAL A 264 15.57 1.61 23.81
C VAL A 264 15.60 1.86 25.32
N HIS A 265 15.38 3.13 25.72
CA HIS A 265 15.40 3.53 27.12
C HIS A 265 14.06 3.24 27.86
N ALA A 266 14.04 3.40 29.19
CA ALA A 266 12.87 3.10 30.04
C ALA A 266 11.62 3.93 29.71
N GLY A 267 11.79 5.16 29.20
CA GLY A 267 10.68 6.07 28.87
C GLY A 267 9.86 5.70 27.64
N VAL A 268 10.28 4.71 26.84
CA VAL A 268 9.49 4.24 25.70
C VAL A 268 8.31 3.40 26.17
N THR A 269 7.09 3.85 25.85
CA THR A 269 5.83 3.22 26.29
C THR A 269 5.05 2.55 25.15
N LYS A 270 5.40 2.84 23.89
CA LYS A 270 4.74 2.23 22.72
C LYS A 270 5.76 1.83 21.67
N ILE A 271 5.62 0.62 21.14
CA ILE A 271 6.40 0.09 20.02
C ILE A 271 5.43 -0.55 19.04
N GLY A 272 5.42 -0.05 17.79
CA GLY A 272 4.58 -0.56 16.73
C GLY A 272 5.07 -1.88 16.15
N ASP A 273 4.17 -2.63 15.55
CA ASP A 273 4.47 -3.91 14.90
C ASP A 273 5.56 -3.75 13.83
N GLY A 274 6.53 -4.64 13.86
CA GLY A 274 7.65 -4.62 12.91
C GLY A 274 8.59 -3.43 13.04
N ALA A 275 8.49 -2.64 14.11
CA ALA A 275 9.33 -1.46 14.33
C ALA A 275 10.82 -1.75 14.10
N PHE A 276 11.30 -2.88 14.54
CA PHE A 276 12.70 -3.32 14.43
C PHE A 276 12.96 -4.36 13.34
N SER A 277 12.02 -4.54 12.42
CA SER A 277 12.22 -5.48 11.31
C SER A 277 13.47 -5.12 10.50
N GLY A 278 14.41 -6.07 10.35
CA GLY A 278 15.70 -5.84 9.70
C GLY A 278 16.84 -5.44 10.63
N VAL A 279 16.57 -5.10 11.89
CA VAL A 279 17.59 -4.85 12.93
C VAL A 279 18.14 -6.18 13.44
N GLU A 280 19.47 -6.26 13.67
CA GLU A 280 20.09 -7.51 14.13
C GLU A 280 19.83 -7.77 15.63
N LYS A 281 19.87 -6.72 16.47
CA LYS A 281 19.67 -6.79 17.93
C LYS A 281 18.91 -5.57 18.44
N VAL A 282 18.05 -5.79 19.42
CA VAL A 282 17.42 -4.73 20.22
C VAL A 282 17.91 -4.84 21.66
N GLU A 283 18.23 -3.73 22.29
CA GLU A 283 18.55 -3.62 23.71
C GLU A 283 17.47 -2.78 24.38
N ILE A 284 16.90 -3.28 25.49
CA ILE A 284 15.88 -2.59 26.27
C ILE A 284 16.47 -2.30 27.66
N ALA A 285 16.28 -1.09 28.16
CA ALA A 285 16.63 -0.74 29.53
C ALA A 285 15.90 -1.68 30.51
N ALA A 286 16.64 -2.23 31.49
CA ALA A 286 16.10 -3.24 32.41
C ALA A 286 14.89 -2.73 33.23
N GLU A 287 14.88 -1.43 33.50
CA GLU A 287 13.81 -0.71 34.21
C GLU A 287 12.60 -0.36 33.33
N ASN A 288 12.59 -0.73 32.03
CA ASN A 288 11.43 -0.43 31.18
C ASN A 288 10.18 -1.16 31.71
N PRO A 289 9.10 -0.42 32.07
CA PRO A 289 7.93 -1.04 32.67
C PRO A 289 7.06 -1.82 31.67
N ASN A 290 7.16 -1.50 30.37
CA ASN A 290 6.23 -2.01 29.34
C ASN A 290 6.80 -3.16 28.54
N PHE A 291 8.13 -3.22 28.38
CA PHE A 291 8.79 -4.18 27.48
C PHE A 291 9.92 -4.91 28.21
N TYR A 292 10.24 -6.11 27.74
CA TYR A 292 11.40 -6.86 28.16
C TYR A 292 11.93 -7.73 27.00
N LEU A 293 13.15 -8.21 27.15
CA LEU A 293 13.68 -9.27 26.28
C LEU A 293 13.54 -10.61 27.00
N ASP A 294 13.09 -11.62 26.28
CA ASP A 294 13.16 -13.01 26.77
C ASP A 294 14.61 -13.53 26.74
N GLU A 295 14.81 -14.77 27.21
CA GLU A 295 16.12 -15.42 27.28
C GLU A 295 16.78 -15.58 25.90
N GLN A 296 16.00 -15.60 24.82
CA GLN A 296 16.48 -15.70 23.44
C GLN A 296 16.67 -14.32 22.78
N GLY A 297 16.41 -13.23 23.50
CA GLY A 297 16.56 -11.85 23.03
C GLY A 297 15.37 -11.32 22.22
N ALA A 298 14.24 -11.99 22.23
CA ALA A 298 13.02 -11.48 21.59
C ALA A 298 12.35 -10.41 22.45
N LEU A 299 11.81 -9.39 21.80
CA LEU A 299 11.14 -8.27 22.46
C LEU A 299 9.67 -8.58 22.71
N ILE A 300 9.26 -8.48 23.96
CA ILE A 300 7.91 -8.80 24.43
C ILE A 300 7.24 -7.54 24.98
N ASP A 301 6.01 -7.30 24.56
CA ASP A 301 5.08 -6.35 25.17
C ASP A 301 4.39 -7.05 26.37
N LYS A 302 4.64 -6.55 27.59
CA LYS A 302 4.13 -7.16 28.84
C LYS A 302 2.62 -7.10 28.94
N GLU A 303 2.03 -5.93 28.65
CA GLU A 303 0.59 -5.68 28.79
C GLU A 303 -0.20 -6.52 27.79
N ARG A 304 0.22 -6.48 26.52
CA ARG A 304 -0.47 -7.17 25.42
C ARG A 304 -0.10 -8.65 25.31
N LYS A 305 0.84 -9.13 26.13
CA LYS A 305 1.35 -10.50 26.03
C LYS A 305 1.71 -10.86 24.58
N LYS A 306 2.48 -9.98 23.92
CA LYS A 306 2.72 -10.02 22.48
C LYS A 306 4.20 -10.04 22.17
N VAL A 307 4.63 -10.96 21.29
CA VAL A 307 5.98 -10.93 20.70
C VAL A 307 6.03 -9.86 19.63
N LEU A 308 6.86 -8.83 19.80
CA LEU A 308 7.00 -7.72 18.88
C LEU A 308 8.16 -7.89 17.88
N TYR A 309 9.23 -8.56 18.29
CA TYR A 309 10.43 -8.73 17.49
C TYR A 309 11.22 -9.94 17.98
N VAL A 310 11.77 -10.69 17.03
CA VAL A 310 12.68 -11.81 17.28
C VAL A 310 13.96 -11.55 16.48
N PRO A 311 15.15 -11.63 17.10
CA PRO A 311 16.41 -11.41 16.41
C PRO A 311 16.57 -12.37 15.22
N PRO A 312 16.91 -11.89 14.01
CA PRO A 312 17.12 -12.76 12.84
C PRO A 312 18.35 -13.67 12.97
N THR A 313 19.17 -13.43 14.00
CA THR A 313 20.37 -14.22 14.33
C THR A 313 20.05 -15.52 15.07
N ILE A 314 18.82 -15.69 15.57
CA ILE A 314 18.41 -16.92 16.25
C ILE A 314 18.45 -18.09 15.24
N THR A 315 19.01 -19.22 15.71
CA THR A 315 19.13 -20.46 14.92
C THR A 315 18.41 -21.60 15.61
N SER A 316 18.03 -22.61 14.83
CA SER A 316 17.44 -23.87 15.24
C SER A 316 15.99 -23.81 15.66
N GLU A 317 15.67 -23.67 16.94
CA GLU A 317 14.33 -23.67 17.49
C GLU A 317 14.08 -22.37 18.26
N TYR A 318 12.86 -21.85 18.15
CA TYR A 318 12.36 -20.79 19.01
C TYR A 318 11.09 -21.25 19.73
N VAL A 319 11.06 -21.09 21.05
CA VAL A 319 9.92 -21.43 21.90
C VAL A 319 9.26 -20.13 22.37
N VAL A 320 8.04 -19.87 21.90
CA VAL A 320 7.26 -18.74 22.37
C VAL A 320 6.78 -19.03 23.80
N ALA A 321 7.02 -18.09 24.73
CA ALA A 321 6.69 -18.24 26.14
C ALA A 321 5.20 -18.48 26.37
N GLU A 322 4.89 -19.34 27.36
CA GLU A 322 3.52 -19.58 27.83
C GLU A 322 2.85 -18.28 28.27
N GLY A 323 1.54 -18.18 28.03
CA GLY A 323 0.76 -16.99 28.30
C GLY A 323 0.87 -15.89 27.22
N THR A 324 1.68 -16.11 26.16
CA THR A 324 1.68 -15.21 24.99
C THR A 324 0.37 -15.35 24.22
N LEU A 325 -0.28 -14.21 23.93
CA LEU A 325 -1.57 -14.17 23.24
C LEU A 325 -1.44 -13.81 21.76
N ALA A 326 -0.37 -13.14 21.35
CA ALA A 326 -0.20 -12.71 19.96
C ALA A 326 1.26 -12.72 19.50
N ILE A 327 1.45 -13.05 18.23
CA ILE A 327 2.68 -12.76 17.48
C ILE A 327 2.45 -11.49 16.67
N GLY A 328 3.26 -10.47 16.90
CA GLY A 328 3.17 -9.18 16.23
C GLY A 328 3.45 -9.25 14.73
N GLY A 329 2.98 -8.25 14.00
CA GLY A 329 3.32 -8.13 12.60
C GLY A 329 4.84 -8.04 12.41
N HIS A 330 5.38 -8.77 11.43
CA HIS A 330 6.82 -8.88 11.13
C HIS A 330 7.71 -9.38 12.27
N ALA A 331 7.16 -9.93 13.35
CA ALA A 331 7.95 -10.29 14.56
C ALA A 331 9.11 -11.25 14.26
N PHE A 332 8.91 -12.24 13.37
CA PHE A 332 9.93 -13.21 12.92
C PHE A 332 10.40 -12.94 11.49
N ARG A 333 10.22 -11.72 10.98
CA ARG A 333 10.57 -11.44 9.60
C ARG A 333 12.05 -11.75 9.32
N ASP A 334 12.29 -12.49 8.23
CA ASP A 334 13.62 -12.90 7.75
C ASP A 334 14.47 -13.68 8.78
N CYS A 335 13.84 -14.32 9.80
CA CYS A 335 14.50 -15.26 10.71
C CYS A 335 14.87 -16.56 9.98
N LYS A 336 15.87 -16.48 9.11
CA LYS A 336 16.29 -17.59 8.24
C LYS A 336 16.97 -18.73 8.98
N GLY A 337 17.47 -18.49 10.22
CA GLY A 337 18.12 -19.51 11.05
C GLY A 337 17.15 -20.46 11.74
N ILE A 338 15.85 -20.12 11.82
CA ILE A 338 14.87 -20.90 12.58
C ILE A 338 14.29 -22.03 11.72
N PHE A 339 14.34 -23.27 12.23
CA PHE A 339 13.76 -24.45 11.60
C PHE A 339 12.43 -24.89 12.21
N THR A 340 12.24 -24.61 13.51
CA THR A 340 11.05 -25.00 14.27
C THR A 340 10.60 -23.83 15.17
N ILE A 341 9.30 -23.61 15.23
CA ILE A 341 8.69 -22.68 16.18
C ILE A 341 7.65 -23.45 16.98
N LYS A 342 7.74 -23.36 18.31
CA LYS A 342 6.73 -23.86 19.24
C LYS A 342 5.91 -22.71 19.75
N LEU A 343 4.59 -22.81 19.61
CA LEU A 343 3.61 -21.81 20.00
C LEU A 343 2.82 -22.32 21.21
N PRO A 344 2.47 -21.45 22.19
CA PRO A 344 1.68 -21.84 23.34
C PRO A 344 0.21 -22.06 22.95
N ASP A 345 -0.48 -22.93 23.67
CA ASP A 345 -1.88 -23.32 23.39
C ASP A 345 -2.87 -22.13 23.49
N GLY A 346 -2.55 -21.09 24.25
CA GLY A 346 -3.39 -19.90 24.42
C GLY A 346 -3.24 -18.83 23.33
N LEU A 347 -2.36 -19.02 22.32
CA LEU A 347 -2.10 -18.03 21.28
C LEU A 347 -3.34 -17.78 20.42
N GLN A 348 -3.76 -16.52 20.29
CA GLN A 348 -5.00 -16.13 19.61
C GLN A 348 -4.77 -15.51 18.21
N GLU A 349 -3.63 -14.82 18.03
CA GLU A 349 -3.38 -14.06 16.80
C GLU A 349 -1.95 -14.21 16.29
N ILE A 350 -1.83 -14.33 14.96
CA ILE A 350 -0.59 -14.18 14.20
C ILE A 350 -0.73 -12.95 13.30
N GLY A 351 0.11 -11.94 13.50
CA GLY A 351 0.06 -10.67 12.81
C GLY A 351 0.47 -10.74 11.33
N SER A 352 0.30 -9.62 10.64
CA SER A 352 0.68 -9.50 9.22
C SER A 352 2.18 -9.73 9.03
N ALA A 353 2.56 -10.54 8.02
CA ALA A 353 3.94 -10.85 7.70
C ALA A 353 4.77 -11.38 8.89
N ALA A 354 4.14 -11.98 9.90
CA ALA A 354 4.80 -12.40 11.14
C ALA A 354 6.01 -13.31 10.88
N PHE A 355 5.90 -14.26 9.94
CA PHE A 355 6.95 -15.20 9.54
C PHE A 355 7.43 -14.95 8.09
N TYR A 356 7.29 -13.72 7.60
CA TYR A 356 7.73 -13.35 6.25
C TYR A 356 9.21 -13.68 6.05
N GLY A 357 9.55 -14.48 5.03
CA GLY A 357 10.93 -14.80 4.68
C GLY A 357 11.64 -15.76 5.65
N CYS A 358 10.91 -16.48 6.51
CA CYS A 358 11.46 -17.60 7.29
C CYS A 358 11.74 -18.78 6.35
N ASP A 359 12.73 -18.60 5.44
CA ASP A 359 12.98 -19.52 4.32
C ASP A 359 13.27 -20.96 4.77
N ASN A 360 13.83 -21.15 5.98
CA ASN A 360 14.19 -22.46 6.53
C ASN A 360 13.18 -23.03 7.53
N LEU A 361 12.08 -22.33 7.82
CA LEU A 361 11.05 -22.85 8.72
C LEU A 361 10.42 -24.11 8.14
N ARG A 362 10.62 -25.24 8.83
CA ARG A 362 10.17 -26.58 8.41
C ARG A 362 8.92 -27.03 9.15
N ARG A 363 8.79 -26.66 10.43
CA ARG A 363 7.72 -27.10 11.34
C ARG A 363 7.23 -25.94 12.18
N ILE A 364 5.93 -25.80 12.20
CA ILE A 364 5.19 -24.95 13.13
C ILE A 364 3.84 -25.59 13.40
N THR A 365 3.50 -25.76 14.68
CA THR A 365 2.19 -26.26 15.09
C THR A 365 1.35 -25.07 15.50
N LEU A 366 0.21 -24.89 14.86
CA LEU A 366 -0.71 -23.81 15.17
C LEU A 366 -1.77 -24.31 16.16
N PRO A 367 -1.89 -23.75 17.37
CA PRO A 367 -2.92 -24.14 18.33
C PRO A 367 -4.32 -23.72 17.85
N ASN A 368 -5.34 -24.48 18.26
CA ASN A 368 -6.73 -24.22 17.87
C ASN A 368 -7.32 -22.92 18.46
N SER A 369 -6.66 -22.34 19.45
CA SER A 369 -7.00 -21.01 20.00
C SER A 369 -6.82 -19.87 19.00
N ILE A 370 -6.02 -20.06 17.93
CA ILE A 370 -5.81 -19.03 16.90
C ILE A 370 -7.10 -18.79 16.11
N THR A 371 -7.54 -17.53 16.11
CA THR A 371 -8.73 -17.07 15.38
C THR A 371 -8.37 -16.22 14.16
N ARG A 372 -7.12 -15.70 14.09
CA ARG A 372 -6.67 -14.83 13.01
C ARG A 372 -5.20 -15.09 12.63
N ILE A 373 -4.98 -15.18 11.33
CA ILE A 373 -3.65 -15.18 10.71
C ILE A 373 -3.64 -14.05 9.69
N GLY A 374 -2.79 -13.04 9.90
CA GLY A 374 -2.75 -11.83 9.08
C GLY A 374 -2.24 -12.07 7.65
N PRO A 375 -2.43 -11.12 6.75
CA PRO A 375 -1.93 -11.20 5.38
C PRO A 375 -0.40 -11.34 5.37
N TRP A 376 0.14 -12.04 4.36
CA TRP A 376 1.58 -12.29 4.21
C TRP A 376 2.23 -13.10 5.34
N ALA A 377 1.49 -13.62 6.32
CA ALA A 377 2.04 -14.20 7.55
C ALA A 377 3.12 -15.25 7.32
N PHE A 378 2.97 -16.12 6.32
CA PHE A 378 3.93 -17.16 5.93
C PHE A 378 4.53 -16.93 4.53
N TYR A 379 4.52 -15.69 4.04
CA TYR A 379 5.08 -15.40 2.72
C TYR A 379 6.55 -15.84 2.64
N ARG A 380 6.91 -16.62 1.59
CA ARG A 380 8.26 -17.17 1.36
C ARG A 380 8.78 -18.11 2.46
N CYS A 381 7.93 -18.78 3.22
CA CYS A 381 8.36 -19.91 4.05
C CYS A 381 8.65 -21.12 3.14
N LYS A 382 9.78 -21.09 2.43
CA LYS A 382 10.08 -22.01 1.34
C LYS A 382 10.25 -23.47 1.77
N SER A 383 10.71 -23.69 3.01
CA SER A 383 10.95 -25.04 3.56
C SER A 383 9.75 -25.63 4.28
N LEU A 384 8.64 -24.89 4.42
CA LEU A 384 7.42 -25.34 5.09
C LEU A 384 6.71 -26.37 4.19
N LYS A 385 6.77 -27.65 4.59
CA LYS A 385 6.23 -28.77 3.78
C LYS A 385 4.74 -28.98 3.98
N SER A 386 4.27 -28.79 5.20
CA SER A 386 2.88 -28.95 5.61
C SER A 386 2.57 -28.01 6.79
N ILE A 387 1.32 -27.62 6.93
CA ILE A 387 0.81 -26.87 8.06
C ILE A 387 -0.64 -27.26 8.31
N THR A 388 -0.97 -27.51 9.57
CA THR A 388 -2.36 -27.74 9.99
C THR A 388 -2.93 -26.39 10.43
N LEU A 389 -4.01 -25.96 9.79
CA LEU A 389 -4.67 -24.72 10.10
C LEU A 389 -5.68 -24.90 11.24
N PRO A 390 -5.79 -23.93 12.17
CA PRO A 390 -6.78 -23.96 13.25
C PRO A 390 -8.21 -23.94 12.72
N GLU A 391 -9.09 -24.74 13.33
CA GLU A 391 -10.49 -24.84 12.91
C GLU A 391 -11.29 -23.54 13.11
N ASN A 392 -10.81 -22.64 13.98
CA ASN A 392 -11.47 -21.36 14.29
C ASN A 392 -11.21 -20.23 13.28
N LEU A 393 -10.34 -20.44 12.29
CA LEU A 393 -10.08 -19.44 11.25
C LEU A 393 -11.35 -19.17 10.42
N LYS A 394 -11.58 -17.88 10.13
CA LYS A 394 -12.71 -17.42 9.28
C LYS A 394 -12.30 -17.16 7.84
N ALA A 395 -11.03 -16.81 7.61
CA ALA A 395 -10.50 -16.51 6.29
C ALA A 395 -9.03 -16.94 6.15
N LEU A 396 -8.62 -17.18 4.91
CA LEU A 396 -7.22 -17.22 4.51
C LEU A 396 -6.89 -15.90 3.84
N GLU A 397 -6.09 -15.10 4.54
CA GLU A 397 -5.79 -13.72 4.18
C GLU A 397 -4.92 -13.60 2.92
N SER A 398 -4.88 -12.38 2.35
CA SER A 398 -4.11 -12.11 1.14
C SER A 398 -2.64 -12.49 1.30
N ASN A 399 -2.12 -13.23 0.31
CA ASN A 399 -0.72 -13.68 0.23
C ASN A 399 -0.23 -14.53 1.43
N VAL A 400 -1.12 -15.08 2.26
CA VAL A 400 -0.77 -15.75 3.53
C VAL A 400 0.27 -16.87 3.34
N PHE A 401 0.16 -17.71 2.28
CA PHE A 401 1.10 -18.76 1.92
C PHE A 401 1.75 -18.55 0.55
N ARG A 402 1.78 -17.31 0.08
CA ARG A 402 2.40 -17.02 -1.21
C ARG A 402 3.89 -17.34 -1.19
N ALA A 403 4.37 -17.97 -2.27
CA ALA A 403 5.75 -18.40 -2.46
C ALA A 403 6.25 -19.42 -1.39
N CYS A 404 5.34 -20.14 -0.72
CA CYS A 404 5.67 -21.33 0.09
C CYS A 404 5.94 -22.52 -0.84
N THR A 405 7.10 -22.54 -1.49
CA THR A 405 7.42 -23.51 -2.54
C THR A 405 7.54 -24.96 -2.03
N GLY A 406 7.77 -25.15 -0.73
CA GLY A 406 7.78 -26.45 -0.08
C GLY A 406 6.40 -27.01 0.26
N LEU A 407 5.35 -26.15 0.32
CA LEU A 407 4.00 -26.52 0.75
C LEU A 407 3.29 -27.29 -0.37
N THR A 408 3.21 -28.61 -0.24
CA THR A 408 2.67 -29.50 -1.27
C THR A 408 1.20 -29.82 -1.12
N SER A 409 0.67 -29.70 0.09
CA SER A 409 -0.75 -29.94 0.41
C SER A 409 -1.18 -29.09 1.60
N ILE A 410 -2.46 -28.75 1.67
CA ILE A 410 -3.07 -28.05 2.80
C ILE A 410 -4.56 -28.40 2.87
N ARG A 411 -5.08 -28.56 4.08
CA ARG A 411 -6.52 -28.71 4.33
C ARG A 411 -7.09 -27.37 4.75
N ILE A 412 -8.19 -26.98 4.12
CA ILE A 412 -8.93 -25.77 4.48
C ILE A 412 -9.92 -26.10 5.61
N PRO A 413 -9.83 -25.42 6.76
CA PRO A 413 -10.71 -25.67 7.91
C PRO A 413 -12.17 -25.37 7.62
N LYS A 414 -13.10 -26.03 8.37
CA LYS A 414 -14.55 -25.94 8.18
C LYS A 414 -15.16 -24.54 8.38
N ASN A 415 -14.48 -23.67 9.14
CA ASN A 415 -14.99 -22.33 9.41
C ASN A 415 -14.45 -21.25 8.45
N VAL A 416 -13.56 -21.62 7.52
CA VAL A 416 -13.00 -20.68 6.52
C VAL A 416 -14.03 -20.43 5.43
N THR A 417 -14.57 -19.23 5.36
CA THR A 417 -15.57 -18.82 4.35
C THR A 417 -14.98 -17.99 3.21
N ALA A 418 -13.75 -17.51 3.34
CA ALA A 418 -13.09 -16.70 2.32
C ALA A 418 -11.62 -17.04 2.13
N ILE A 419 -11.18 -17.04 0.86
CA ILE A 419 -9.79 -17.18 0.45
C ILE A 419 -9.44 -15.96 -0.40
N TRP A 420 -8.55 -15.11 0.14
CA TRP A 420 -8.27 -13.81 -0.42
C TRP A 420 -7.15 -13.81 -1.47
N HIS A 421 -6.87 -12.62 -2.00
CA HIS A 421 -5.96 -12.38 -3.12
C HIS A 421 -4.59 -13.08 -2.94
N LYS A 422 -4.25 -13.92 -3.93
CA LYS A 422 -2.96 -14.63 -3.97
C LYS A 422 -2.61 -15.44 -2.72
N ALA A 423 -3.61 -15.92 -1.97
CA ALA A 423 -3.39 -16.64 -0.70
C ALA A 423 -2.37 -17.78 -0.83
N PHE A 424 -2.35 -18.49 -1.95
CA PHE A 424 -1.45 -19.60 -2.26
C PHE A 424 -0.60 -19.36 -3.51
N ALA A 425 -0.58 -18.17 -4.06
CA ALA A 425 0.15 -17.91 -5.30
C ALA A 425 1.64 -18.32 -5.19
N ASP A 426 2.19 -18.80 -6.28
CA ASP A 426 3.59 -19.23 -6.37
C ASP A 426 3.99 -20.35 -5.36
N SER A 427 3.01 -21.05 -4.74
CA SER A 427 3.26 -22.13 -3.78
C SER A 427 3.57 -23.45 -4.49
N GLY A 428 4.04 -24.44 -3.69
CA GLY A 428 4.36 -25.81 -4.16
C GLY A 428 3.18 -26.77 -4.20
N LEU A 429 1.93 -26.29 -4.04
CA LEU A 429 0.75 -27.13 -4.01
C LEU A 429 0.64 -28.02 -5.26
N ARG A 430 0.35 -29.31 -5.03
CA ARG A 430 0.13 -30.31 -6.08
C ARG A 430 -1.34 -30.53 -6.38
N SER A 431 -2.18 -30.39 -5.38
CA SER A 431 -3.64 -30.42 -5.48
C SER A 431 -4.26 -29.65 -4.32
N ILE A 432 -5.50 -29.20 -4.49
CA ILE A 432 -6.29 -28.63 -3.41
C ILE A 432 -7.77 -28.88 -3.62
N VAL A 433 -8.48 -29.12 -2.51
CA VAL A 433 -9.93 -29.14 -2.44
C VAL A 433 -10.39 -27.88 -1.71
N VAL A 434 -11.12 -27.02 -2.39
CA VAL A 434 -11.80 -25.88 -1.78
C VAL A 434 -13.18 -26.38 -1.30
N PRO A 435 -13.46 -26.40 0.02
CA PRO A 435 -14.71 -26.93 0.55
C PRO A 435 -15.95 -26.11 0.15
N ASP A 436 -17.13 -26.75 0.26
CA ASP A 436 -18.40 -26.14 -0.17
C ASP A 436 -18.85 -24.96 0.71
N HIS A 437 -18.38 -24.88 1.94
CA HIS A 437 -18.63 -23.77 2.85
C HIS A 437 -17.82 -22.49 2.51
N VAL A 438 -16.84 -22.54 1.60
CA VAL A 438 -16.12 -21.36 1.13
C VAL A 438 -17.00 -20.56 0.18
N LYS A 439 -17.35 -19.35 0.58
CA LYS A 439 -18.26 -18.42 -0.16
C LYS A 439 -17.50 -17.51 -1.11
N THR A 440 -16.28 -17.12 -0.73
CA THR A 440 -15.46 -16.17 -1.49
C THR A 440 -14.11 -16.79 -1.81
N LEU A 441 -13.77 -16.83 -3.10
CA LEU A 441 -12.46 -17.22 -3.60
C LEU A 441 -11.96 -16.17 -4.58
N ASP A 442 -10.83 -15.54 -4.26
CA ASP A 442 -10.16 -14.63 -5.19
C ASP A 442 -9.63 -15.41 -6.40
N PRO A 443 -9.88 -14.97 -7.63
CA PRO A 443 -9.46 -15.69 -8.85
C PRO A 443 -7.96 -15.93 -8.93
N LYS A 444 -7.15 -15.05 -8.33
CA LYS A 444 -5.68 -15.15 -8.31
C LYS A 444 -5.13 -15.92 -7.11
N ALA A 445 -5.99 -16.54 -6.29
CA ALA A 445 -5.57 -17.26 -5.09
C ALA A 445 -4.47 -18.30 -5.35
N PHE A 446 -4.49 -18.97 -6.52
CA PHE A 446 -3.55 -20.01 -6.93
C PHE A 446 -2.63 -19.59 -8.08
N SER A 447 -2.56 -18.30 -8.42
CA SER A 447 -1.76 -17.83 -9.55
C SER A 447 -0.28 -18.24 -9.38
N GLY A 448 0.37 -18.65 -10.47
CA GLY A 448 1.79 -19.05 -10.43
C GLY A 448 2.10 -20.38 -9.74
N CYS A 449 1.11 -21.17 -9.30
CA CYS A 449 1.30 -22.51 -8.75
C CYS A 449 1.67 -23.49 -9.87
N LYS A 450 2.97 -23.59 -10.20
CA LYS A 450 3.47 -24.38 -11.36
C LYS A 450 3.33 -25.90 -11.19
N GLN A 451 3.18 -26.39 -9.95
CA GLN A 451 3.12 -27.83 -9.65
C GLN A 451 1.70 -28.35 -9.47
N ILE A 452 0.70 -27.48 -9.44
CA ILE A 452 -0.68 -27.87 -9.18
C ILE A 452 -1.28 -28.59 -10.39
N LYS A 453 -1.74 -29.83 -10.16
CA LYS A 453 -2.34 -30.69 -11.18
C LYS A 453 -3.85 -30.68 -11.16
N GLU A 454 -4.44 -30.50 -9.98
CA GLU A 454 -5.87 -30.54 -9.79
C GLU A 454 -6.34 -29.54 -8.72
N ILE A 455 -7.42 -28.80 -9.04
CA ILE A 455 -8.15 -27.95 -8.10
C ILE A 455 -9.62 -28.40 -8.13
N SER A 456 -10.12 -28.85 -6.98
CA SER A 456 -11.53 -29.19 -6.82
C SER A 456 -12.29 -28.02 -6.20
N LEU A 457 -13.28 -27.47 -6.91
CA LEU A 457 -14.02 -26.27 -6.56
C LEU A 457 -15.52 -26.56 -6.38
N PRO A 458 -16.19 -25.89 -5.44
CA PRO A 458 -17.65 -25.94 -5.36
C PRO A 458 -18.29 -25.17 -6.52
N LYS A 459 -19.43 -25.67 -7.02
CA LYS A 459 -20.10 -25.13 -8.21
C LYS A 459 -20.60 -23.69 -8.02
N HIS A 460 -21.02 -23.33 -6.80
CA HIS A 460 -21.60 -22.01 -6.52
C HIS A 460 -20.63 -20.83 -6.76
N ILE A 461 -19.29 -21.06 -6.65
CA ILE A 461 -18.30 -20.00 -6.91
C ILE A 461 -17.89 -19.90 -8.39
N SER A 462 -18.39 -20.78 -9.27
CA SER A 462 -17.98 -20.85 -10.69
C SER A 462 -18.22 -19.56 -11.47
N LYS A 463 -19.25 -18.79 -11.11
CA LYS A 463 -19.59 -17.52 -11.78
C LYS A 463 -18.53 -16.42 -11.57
N ASN A 464 -17.73 -16.53 -10.50
CA ASN A 464 -16.79 -15.50 -10.08
C ASN A 464 -15.36 -15.81 -10.49
N ILE A 465 -15.11 -16.93 -11.20
CA ILE A 465 -13.77 -17.41 -11.52
C ILE A 465 -13.63 -17.59 -13.02
N SER A 466 -12.74 -16.82 -13.64
CA SER A 466 -12.32 -17.04 -15.02
C SER A 466 -11.22 -18.10 -15.08
N LYS A 467 -11.34 -19.06 -16.04
CA LYS A 467 -10.28 -20.06 -16.27
C LYS A 467 -8.93 -19.43 -16.63
N SER A 468 -8.91 -18.25 -17.23
CA SER A 468 -7.68 -17.52 -17.58
C SER A 468 -6.90 -17.00 -16.38
N GLU A 469 -7.51 -16.92 -15.21
CA GLU A 469 -6.88 -16.47 -13.96
C GLU A 469 -6.32 -17.63 -13.12
N MET A 470 -6.67 -18.87 -13.49
CA MET A 470 -6.18 -20.11 -12.86
C MET A 470 -4.87 -20.58 -13.51
N PRO A 471 -4.08 -21.45 -12.84
CA PRO A 471 -2.87 -22.03 -13.41
C PRO A 471 -3.17 -22.76 -14.73
N VAL A 472 -2.42 -22.44 -15.78
CA VAL A 472 -2.68 -22.87 -17.17
C VAL A 472 -2.68 -24.40 -17.35
N THR A 473 -1.95 -25.14 -16.51
CA THR A 473 -1.74 -26.60 -16.62
C THR A 473 -2.63 -27.42 -15.68
N CYS A 474 -3.58 -26.80 -15.00
CA CYS A 474 -4.34 -27.40 -13.91
C CYS A 474 -5.70 -27.93 -14.40
N LYS A 475 -6.06 -29.16 -13.98
CA LYS A 475 -7.43 -29.69 -14.12
C LYS A 475 -8.33 -29.07 -13.06
N ILE A 476 -9.38 -28.38 -13.49
CA ILE A 476 -10.40 -27.84 -12.58
C ILE A 476 -11.59 -28.80 -12.57
N THR A 477 -11.91 -29.33 -11.40
CA THR A 477 -13.07 -30.21 -11.17
C THR A 477 -14.11 -29.43 -10.37
N TRP A 478 -15.30 -29.27 -10.96
CA TRP A 478 -16.45 -28.63 -10.30
C TRP A 478 -17.28 -29.70 -9.61
N ARG A 479 -17.42 -29.60 -8.29
CA ARG A 479 -18.30 -30.50 -7.53
C ARG A 479 -19.75 -30.03 -7.67
N LYS A 480 -20.65 -31.00 -7.89
CA LYS A 480 -22.11 -30.77 -7.79
C LYS A 480 -22.49 -30.58 -6.32
N GLU A 481 -23.47 -29.75 -6.06
CA GLU A 481 -24.15 -29.65 -4.76
C GLU A 481 -24.79 -30.97 -4.40
#